data_0648a00a4473a4e62567e5b273985b2a
#
_entry.id   0648a00a4473a4e62567e5b273985b2a
#
_cell.length_a   1.000
_cell.length_b   1.000
_cell.length_c   1.000
_cell.angle_alpha   90.00
_cell.angle_beta   90.00
_cell.angle_gamma   90.00
#
_symmetry.space_group_name_H-M   'P 1'
#
loop_
_entity.id
_entity.type
_entity.pdbx_description
1 polymer ?
#
loop_
_entity_poly.entity_id
_entity_poly.type
_entity_poly.pdbx_seq_one_letter_code
_entity_poly.pdbx_strand_id
1 'polypeptide(L)'
;MPWQAGKRILITGANSGIGYHAALKLARKGAIVMLACRDRKKGEIALDRLHTEAPSTHTELVILDLASLSSVREFAAQELGKNRPLHVLINNAGVMAPPRRQQTADGFEVQFGTNVLGHFALTGLLMPALERAAAESTERPRIVTLASVAHKRGRLNFDDLQSTKSYSPMKAYQQSKLGDLMFAFELDRRLRAASSPVMSIAAHPGVANTNLFLRSDHSAAQKAVRGLVAHAIDMFLNTDAEGALPTLYAATAADAESGGYYGPQGFQEMRGDEVGAAQVAPQARDEAAAARLWRVCEELTGVRFL
;
A
#
# COMPACT_ATOMS: atom_id res chain seq x y z
N MET A 1 -3.79 19.29 -3.72
CA MET A 1 -2.48 18.63 -3.91
C MET A 1 -1.50 19.61 -4.55
N PRO A 2 -0.33 19.87 -3.94
CA PRO A 2 0.69 20.76 -4.45
C PRO A 2 1.39 20.18 -5.71
N TRP A 3 2.18 21.02 -6.39
CA TRP A 3 2.99 20.60 -7.54
C TRP A 3 4.10 19.63 -7.10
N GLN A 4 4.38 18.60 -7.88
CA GLN A 4 5.30 17.51 -7.55
C GLN A 4 6.46 17.37 -8.55
N ALA A 5 6.78 18.44 -9.28
CA ALA A 5 7.84 18.38 -10.30
C ALA A 5 9.18 17.93 -9.71
N GLY A 6 9.85 17.03 -10.42
CA GLY A 6 11.15 16.48 -10.04
C GLY A 6 11.11 15.40 -8.97
N LYS A 7 9.97 15.18 -8.29
CA LYS A 7 9.86 14.11 -7.29
C LYS A 7 9.69 12.75 -7.94
N ARG A 8 10.52 11.81 -7.57
CA ARG A 8 10.39 10.40 -7.96
C ARG A 8 9.52 9.67 -6.93
N ILE A 9 8.46 9.03 -7.42
CA ILE A 9 7.42 8.40 -6.60
C ILE A 9 7.23 6.96 -7.10
N LEU A 10 7.43 5.99 -6.22
CA LEU A 10 7.16 4.58 -6.48
C LEU A 10 5.80 4.18 -5.91
N ILE A 11 4.95 3.55 -6.73
CA ILE A 11 3.62 3.09 -6.31
C ILE A 11 3.48 1.62 -6.62
N THR A 12 3.31 0.78 -5.60
CA THR A 12 3.06 -0.64 -5.79
C THR A 12 1.60 -0.90 -6.17
N GLY A 13 1.36 -1.85 -7.10
CA GLY A 13 0.01 -2.15 -7.57
C GLY A 13 -0.62 -1.02 -8.40
N ALA A 14 0.19 -0.23 -9.11
CA ALA A 14 -0.25 0.96 -9.83
C ALA A 14 -0.91 0.67 -11.20
N ASN A 15 -1.09 -0.59 -11.58
CA ASN A 15 -1.69 -0.96 -12.86
C ASN A 15 -3.24 -0.93 -12.86
N SER A 16 -3.89 -0.70 -11.74
CA SER A 16 -5.35 -0.64 -11.63
C SER A 16 -5.81 0.02 -10.33
N GLY A 17 -7.10 0.33 -10.24
CA GLY A 17 -7.74 0.78 -9.01
C GLY A 17 -7.12 2.04 -8.43
N ILE A 18 -7.08 2.10 -7.10
CA ILE A 18 -6.56 3.22 -6.30
C ILE A 18 -5.13 3.58 -6.71
N GLY A 19 -4.26 2.58 -6.90
CA GLY A 19 -2.87 2.80 -7.30
C GLY A 19 -2.74 3.48 -8.66
N TYR A 20 -3.58 3.11 -9.65
CA TYR A 20 -3.61 3.77 -10.94
C TYR A 20 -4.06 5.23 -10.84
N HIS A 21 -5.14 5.49 -10.11
CA HIS A 21 -5.64 6.86 -9.96
C HIS A 21 -4.69 7.75 -9.16
N ALA A 22 -3.98 7.18 -8.19
CA ALA A 22 -2.91 7.90 -7.48
C ALA A 22 -1.76 8.24 -8.44
N ALA A 23 -1.31 7.26 -9.26
CA ALA A 23 -0.27 7.45 -10.26
C ALA A 23 -0.64 8.55 -11.27
N LEU A 24 -1.86 8.48 -11.84
CA LEU A 24 -2.35 9.47 -12.80
C LEU A 24 -2.38 10.89 -12.21
N LYS A 25 -2.90 11.04 -10.99
CA LYS A 25 -3.00 12.37 -10.34
C LYS A 25 -1.62 12.94 -10.00
N LEU A 26 -0.68 12.11 -9.53
CA LEU A 26 0.70 12.52 -9.24
C LEU A 26 1.47 12.87 -10.52
N ALA A 27 1.34 12.07 -11.58
CA ALA A 27 1.94 12.34 -12.88
C ALA A 27 1.44 13.67 -13.47
N ARG A 28 0.13 13.94 -13.42
CA ARG A 28 -0.46 15.23 -13.84
C ARG A 28 0.05 16.43 -13.02
N LYS A 29 0.63 16.18 -11.84
CA LYS A 29 1.27 17.21 -11.00
C LYS A 29 2.79 17.27 -11.20
N GLY A 30 3.31 16.65 -12.24
CA GLY A 30 4.71 16.74 -12.66
C GLY A 30 5.66 15.77 -11.96
N ALA A 31 5.16 14.82 -11.18
CA ALA A 31 5.99 13.78 -10.60
C ALA A 31 6.52 12.81 -11.66
N ILE A 32 7.70 12.26 -11.40
CA ILE A 32 8.24 11.08 -12.09
C ILE A 32 7.68 9.86 -11.37
N VAL A 33 6.69 9.19 -11.97
CA VAL A 33 5.96 8.10 -11.31
C VAL A 33 6.42 6.74 -11.84
N MET A 34 6.89 5.89 -10.93
CA MET A 34 7.20 4.49 -11.19
C MET A 34 5.99 3.63 -10.85
N LEU A 35 5.36 3.08 -11.90
CA LEU A 35 4.23 2.15 -11.78
C LEU A 35 4.78 0.74 -11.53
N ALA A 36 4.77 0.29 -10.27
CA ALA A 36 5.21 -1.06 -9.95
C ALA A 36 4.05 -2.06 -9.99
N CYS A 37 4.20 -3.12 -10.78
CA CYS A 37 3.24 -4.22 -10.84
C CYS A 37 3.95 -5.53 -11.24
N ARG A 38 3.33 -6.67 -10.90
CA ARG A 38 3.91 -7.99 -11.19
C ARG A 38 3.70 -8.48 -12.63
N ASP A 39 2.64 -8.03 -13.27
CA ASP A 39 2.21 -8.46 -14.60
C ASP A 39 2.59 -7.38 -15.62
N ARG A 40 3.60 -7.66 -16.46
CA ARG A 40 4.11 -6.73 -17.48
C ARG A 40 3.02 -6.27 -18.43
N LYS A 41 2.20 -7.18 -18.97
CA LYS A 41 1.16 -6.84 -19.94
C LYS A 41 0.12 -5.88 -19.35
N LYS A 42 -0.31 -6.14 -18.12
CA LYS A 42 -1.24 -5.24 -17.41
C LYS A 42 -0.60 -3.90 -17.08
N GLY A 43 0.69 -3.91 -16.78
CA GLY A 43 1.46 -2.69 -16.55
C GLY A 43 1.57 -1.83 -17.80
N GLU A 44 1.88 -2.43 -18.94
CA GLU A 44 1.94 -1.76 -20.25
C GLU A 44 0.60 -1.14 -20.64
N ILE A 45 -0.50 -1.88 -20.51
CA ILE A 45 -1.86 -1.36 -20.75
C ILE A 45 -2.16 -0.15 -19.83
N ALA A 46 -1.77 -0.22 -18.56
CA ALA A 46 -1.98 0.88 -17.63
C ALA A 46 -1.13 2.09 -17.97
N LEU A 47 0.11 1.88 -18.40
CA LEU A 47 1.02 2.95 -18.84
C LEU A 47 0.49 3.65 -20.09
N ASP A 48 0.06 2.89 -21.11
CA ASP A 48 -0.54 3.42 -22.34
C ASP A 48 -1.80 4.23 -22.04
N ARG A 49 -2.65 3.71 -21.17
CA ARG A 49 -3.84 4.43 -20.70
C ARG A 49 -3.45 5.74 -20.01
N LEU A 50 -2.44 5.71 -19.14
CA LEU A 50 -1.97 6.89 -18.42
C LEU A 50 -1.43 7.95 -19.41
N HIS A 51 -0.65 7.54 -20.39
CA HIS A 51 -0.14 8.45 -21.44
C HIS A 51 -1.27 9.02 -22.30
N THR A 52 -2.34 8.26 -22.55
CA THR A 52 -3.54 8.77 -23.25
C THR A 52 -4.25 9.83 -22.39
N GLU A 53 -4.41 9.59 -21.10
CA GLU A 53 -5.09 10.50 -20.17
C GLU A 53 -4.22 11.69 -19.73
N ALA A 54 -2.88 11.57 -19.85
CA ALA A 54 -1.89 12.58 -19.45
C ALA A 54 -0.63 12.51 -20.31
N PRO A 55 -0.66 13.02 -21.56
CA PRO A 55 0.39 12.77 -22.56
C PRO A 55 1.79 13.29 -22.21
N SER A 56 1.89 14.37 -21.45
CA SER A 56 3.17 15.04 -21.14
C SER A 56 3.76 14.64 -19.79
N THR A 57 3.46 13.41 -19.31
CA THR A 57 3.90 12.97 -18.00
C THR A 57 5.13 12.05 -18.06
N HIS A 58 5.93 12.09 -16.99
CA HIS A 58 7.10 11.23 -16.83
C HIS A 58 6.72 10.01 -16.00
N THR A 59 6.56 8.85 -16.67
CA THR A 59 6.16 7.60 -16.01
C THR A 59 7.01 6.44 -16.48
N GLU A 60 7.36 5.56 -15.56
CA GLU A 60 8.17 4.36 -15.79
C GLU A 60 7.37 3.13 -15.33
N LEU A 61 7.31 2.08 -16.16
CA LEU A 61 6.82 0.78 -15.72
C LEU A 61 7.96 0.01 -15.08
N VAL A 62 7.74 -0.50 -13.87
CA VAL A 62 8.67 -1.39 -13.19
C VAL A 62 8.00 -2.70 -12.80
N ILE A 63 8.71 -3.81 -13.00
CA ILE A 63 8.18 -5.13 -12.68
C ILE A 63 8.62 -5.49 -11.27
N LEU A 64 7.62 -5.74 -10.41
CA LEU A 64 7.81 -6.06 -9.00
C LEU A 64 6.69 -7.00 -8.53
N ASP A 65 7.06 -8.19 -8.09
CA ASP A 65 6.14 -9.11 -7.42
C ASP A 65 6.44 -9.14 -5.91
N LEU A 66 5.55 -8.53 -5.13
CA LEU A 66 5.63 -8.52 -3.67
C LEU A 66 5.38 -9.90 -3.03
N ALA A 67 4.85 -10.86 -3.80
CA ALA A 67 4.71 -12.24 -3.38
C ALA A 67 5.99 -13.07 -3.63
N SER A 68 7.12 -12.40 -3.91
CA SER A 68 8.43 -13.02 -4.09
C SER A 68 9.52 -12.12 -3.52
N LEU A 69 10.15 -12.52 -2.44
CA LEU A 69 11.24 -11.76 -1.82
C LEU A 69 12.45 -11.62 -2.75
N SER A 70 12.70 -12.59 -3.65
CA SER A 70 13.74 -12.45 -4.67
C SER A 70 13.42 -11.31 -5.63
N SER A 71 12.18 -11.21 -6.14
CA SER A 71 11.74 -10.11 -6.99
C SER A 71 11.88 -8.76 -6.28
N VAL A 72 11.54 -8.68 -4.99
CA VAL A 72 11.71 -7.46 -4.19
C VAL A 72 13.18 -7.07 -4.07
N ARG A 73 14.08 -8.02 -3.81
CA ARG A 73 15.53 -7.78 -3.71
C ARG A 73 16.14 -7.36 -5.04
N GLU A 74 15.79 -8.03 -6.12
CA GLU A 74 16.26 -7.71 -7.47
C GLU A 74 15.86 -6.31 -7.89
N PHE A 75 14.58 -5.97 -7.71
CA PHE A 75 14.09 -4.63 -8.00
C PHE A 75 14.81 -3.56 -7.16
N ALA A 76 14.93 -3.77 -5.85
CA ALA A 76 15.59 -2.81 -4.97
C ALA A 76 17.07 -2.62 -5.34
N ALA A 77 17.79 -3.71 -5.65
CA ALA A 77 19.18 -3.64 -6.09
C ALA A 77 19.34 -2.84 -7.40
N GLN A 78 18.46 -3.10 -8.39
CA GLN A 78 18.44 -2.35 -9.65
C GLN A 78 18.14 -0.87 -9.43
N GLU A 79 17.20 -0.53 -8.56
CA GLU A 79 16.84 0.86 -8.30
C GLU A 79 17.95 1.61 -7.53
N LEU A 80 18.54 0.95 -6.53
CA LEU A 80 19.69 1.52 -5.80
C LEU A 80 20.92 1.70 -6.70
N GLY A 81 21.16 0.76 -7.65
CA GLY A 81 22.24 0.85 -8.61
C GLY A 81 22.16 2.07 -9.55
N LYS A 82 20.95 2.63 -9.74
CA LYS A 82 20.77 3.88 -10.51
C LYS A 82 21.23 5.13 -9.76
N ASN A 83 21.50 5.02 -8.47
CA ASN A 83 21.93 6.10 -7.57
C ASN A 83 21.00 7.35 -7.60
N ARG A 84 19.70 7.14 -7.75
CA ARG A 84 18.70 8.23 -7.83
C ARG A 84 17.93 8.34 -6.52
N PRO A 85 17.49 9.57 -6.12
CA PRO A 85 16.66 9.77 -4.93
C PRO A 85 15.26 9.18 -5.13
N LEU A 86 14.65 8.70 -4.04
CA LEU A 86 13.23 8.33 -3.97
C LEU A 86 12.52 9.25 -2.97
N HIS A 87 11.59 10.06 -3.45
CA HIS A 87 10.92 11.05 -2.61
C HIS A 87 9.70 10.50 -1.90
N VAL A 88 8.97 9.58 -2.56
CA VAL A 88 7.79 8.95 -1.97
C VAL A 88 7.74 7.48 -2.37
N LEU A 89 7.55 6.61 -1.37
CA LEU A 89 7.20 5.20 -1.55
C LEU A 89 5.75 5.01 -1.12
N ILE A 90 4.89 4.54 -2.03
CA ILE A 90 3.49 4.22 -1.75
C ILE A 90 3.30 2.71 -1.78
N ASN A 91 3.22 2.10 -0.60
CA ASN A 91 2.91 0.70 -0.36
C ASN A 91 1.39 0.49 -0.51
N ASN A 92 0.93 0.43 -1.77
CA ASN A 92 -0.50 0.38 -2.10
C ASN A 92 -0.99 -1.01 -2.50
N ALA A 93 -0.13 -1.85 -3.09
CA ALA A 93 -0.54 -3.18 -3.55
C ALA A 93 -1.16 -4.01 -2.42
N GLY A 94 -2.08 -4.89 -2.77
CA GLY A 94 -2.66 -5.80 -1.80
C GLY A 94 -3.42 -6.94 -2.44
N VAL A 95 -3.49 -8.04 -1.71
CA VAL A 95 -4.34 -9.20 -2.00
C VAL A 95 -5.44 -9.23 -0.95
N MET A 96 -6.67 -9.50 -1.38
CA MET A 96 -7.82 -9.51 -0.49
C MET A 96 -8.62 -10.81 -0.61
N ALA A 97 -8.73 -11.49 0.50
CA ALA A 97 -9.65 -12.57 0.78
C ALA A 97 -9.78 -13.65 -0.32
N PRO A 98 -8.69 -14.24 -0.86
CA PRO A 98 -8.80 -15.37 -1.76
C PRO A 98 -9.56 -16.50 -1.05
N PRO A 99 -10.44 -17.24 -1.78
CA PRO A 99 -11.36 -18.21 -1.15
C PRO A 99 -10.64 -19.40 -0.50
N ARG A 100 -9.43 -19.70 -0.94
CA ARG A 100 -8.56 -20.75 -0.39
C ARG A 100 -7.24 -20.15 0.03
N ARG A 101 -6.60 -20.75 1.05
CA ARG A 101 -5.26 -20.40 1.43
C ARG A 101 -4.31 -20.62 0.25
N GLN A 102 -3.60 -19.57 -0.11
CA GLN A 102 -2.54 -19.57 -1.13
C GLN A 102 -1.22 -19.18 -0.46
N GLN A 103 -0.12 -19.47 -1.13
CA GLN A 103 1.21 -19.12 -0.64
C GLN A 103 1.95 -18.22 -1.64
N THR A 104 2.82 -17.39 -1.13
CA THR A 104 3.84 -16.66 -1.90
C THR A 104 4.91 -17.63 -2.40
N ALA A 105 5.81 -17.16 -3.26
CA ALA A 105 6.97 -17.95 -3.71
C ALA A 105 7.86 -18.41 -2.54
N ASP A 106 7.84 -17.65 -1.44
CA ASP A 106 8.62 -17.93 -0.23
C ASP A 106 7.85 -18.78 0.80
N GLY A 107 6.64 -19.27 0.47
CA GLY A 107 5.84 -20.16 1.33
C GLY A 107 4.95 -19.45 2.36
N PHE A 108 4.88 -18.11 2.37
CA PHE A 108 4.02 -17.35 3.29
C PHE A 108 2.56 -17.36 2.84
N GLU A 109 1.62 -17.19 3.79
CA GLU A 109 0.23 -16.93 3.43
C GLU A 109 0.15 -15.67 2.54
N VAL A 110 -0.57 -15.79 1.43
CA VAL A 110 -0.46 -14.81 0.34
C VAL A 110 -0.84 -13.38 0.72
N GLN A 111 -1.80 -13.19 1.63
CA GLN A 111 -2.19 -11.85 2.07
C GLN A 111 -1.16 -11.27 3.04
N PHE A 112 -0.74 -12.03 4.04
CA PHE A 112 0.29 -11.58 4.97
C PHE A 112 1.63 -11.41 4.25
N GLY A 113 1.99 -12.35 3.37
CA GLY A 113 3.22 -12.30 2.60
C GLY A 113 3.29 -11.09 1.65
N THR A 114 2.21 -10.83 0.89
CA THR A 114 2.20 -9.72 -0.09
C THR A 114 1.99 -8.37 0.58
N ASN A 115 0.96 -8.28 1.46
CA ASN A 115 0.54 -6.99 2.01
C ASN A 115 1.55 -6.48 3.05
N VAL A 116 2.07 -7.37 3.93
CA VAL A 116 2.95 -7.00 5.04
C VAL A 116 4.41 -7.28 4.70
N LEU A 117 4.80 -8.54 4.50
CA LEU A 117 6.21 -8.94 4.38
C LEU A 117 6.88 -8.35 3.14
N GLY A 118 6.20 -8.38 1.99
CA GLY A 118 6.70 -7.81 0.74
C GLY A 118 6.94 -6.30 0.85
N HIS A 119 6.01 -5.56 1.45
CA HIS A 119 6.18 -4.13 1.67
C HIS A 119 7.21 -3.80 2.75
N PHE A 120 7.28 -4.60 3.82
CA PHE A 120 8.34 -4.46 4.82
C PHE A 120 9.73 -4.59 4.18
N ALA A 121 9.94 -5.67 3.41
CA ALA A 121 11.21 -5.90 2.72
C ALA A 121 11.52 -4.79 1.70
N LEU A 122 10.55 -4.38 0.88
CA LEU A 122 10.71 -3.31 -0.09
C LEU A 122 11.09 -1.99 0.59
N THR A 123 10.40 -1.64 1.67
CA THR A 123 10.66 -0.42 2.43
C THR A 123 12.08 -0.41 2.99
N GLY A 124 12.49 -1.47 3.68
CA GLY A 124 13.82 -1.57 4.27
C GLY A 124 14.94 -1.50 3.22
N LEU A 125 14.77 -2.20 2.11
CA LEU A 125 15.75 -2.20 1.03
C LEU A 125 15.86 -0.86 0.30
N LEU A 126 14.78 -0.06 0.22
CA LEU A 126 14.78 1.25 -0.43
C LEU A 126 15.09 2.43 0.52
N MET A 127 15.29 2.18 1.81
CA MET A 127 15.67 3.24 2.78
C MET A 127 16.84 4.10 2.30
N PRO A 128 17.95 3.54 1.73
CA PRO A 128 19.05 4.37 1.25
C PRO A 128 18.66 5.37 0.14
N ALA A 129 17.67 5.03 -0.70
CA ALA A 129 17.19 5.94 -1.75
C ALA A 129 16.29 7.06 -1.18
N LEU A 130 15.52 6.76 -0.12
CA LEU A 130 14.75 7.76 0.62
C LEU A 130 15.67 8.71 1.40
N GLU A 131 16.68 8.19 2.08
CA GLU A 131 17.67 9.00 2.79
C GLU A 131 18.45 9.92 1.84
N ARG A 132 18.76 9.45 0.62
CA ARG A 132 19.36 10.28 -0.42
C ARG A 132 18.44 11.44 -0.79
N ALA A 133 17.13 11.21 -0.96
CA ALA A 133 16.18 12.28 -1.24
C ALA A 133 16.15 13.33 -0.12
N ALA A 134 16.27 12.89 1.13
CA ALA A 134 16.35 13.80 2.27
C ALA A 134 17.64 14.64 2.30
N ALA A 135 18.75 14.11 1.79
CA ALA A 135 20.01 14.83 1.70
C ALA A 135 20.00 15.87 0.57
N GLU A 136 19.22 15.64 -0.49
CA GLU A 136 19.16 16.50 -1.69
C GLU A 136 18.04 17.57 -1.61
N SER A 137 17.13 17.48 -0.64
CA SER A 137 15.95 18.36 -0.54
C SER A 137 15.63 18.73 0.91
N THR A 138 15.05 19.91 1.10
CA THR A 138 14.47 20.32 2.39
C THR A 138 13.13 19.64 2.66
N GLU A 139 12.49 19.07 1.65
CA GLU A 139 11.25 18.31 1.83
C GLU A 139 11.55 16.90 2.31
N ARG A 140 10.82 16.48 3.34
CA ARG A 140 10.97 15.17 3.96
C ARG A 140 10.42 14.08 3.04
N PRO A 141 11.19 13.03 2.72
CA PRO A 141 10.68 11.88 1.98
C PRO A 141 9.60 11.14 2.78
N ARG A 142 8.68 10.48 2.07
CA ARG A 142 7.52 9.84 2.69
C ARG A 142 7.38 8.38 2.29
N ILE A 143 7.02 7.57 3.27
CA ILE A 143 6.55 6.19 3.08
C ILE A 143 5.06 6.20 3.44
N VAL A 144 4.21 5.89 2.47
CA VAL A 144 2.76 5.83 2.64
C VAL A 144 2.31 4.38 2.58
N THR A 145 1.76 3.86 3.67
CA THR A 145 1.31 2.47 3.75
C THR A 145 -0.22 2.40 3.74
N LEU A 146 -0.78 1.66 2.78
CA LEU A 146 -2.23 1.48 2.67
C LEU A 146 -2.74 0.38 3.59
N ALA A 147 -3.36 0.80 4.68
CA ALA A 147 -4.15 -0.04 5.56
C ALA A 147 -5.61 -0.18 5.03
N SER A 148 -6.55 -0.44 5.90
CA SER A 148 -7.99 -0.55 5.59
C SER A 148 -8.80 -0.40 6.87
N VAL A 149 -10.07 0.00 6.76
CA VAL A 149 -11.05 -0.08 7.85
C VAL A 149 -11.16 -1.50 8.42
N ALA A 150 -10.75 -2.51 7.66
CA ALA A 150 -10.70 -3.92 8.08
C ALA A 150 -9.76 -4.15 9.28
N HIS A 151 -8.74 -3.29 9.51
CA HIS A 151 -7.85 -3.37 10.68
C HIS A 151 -8.62 -3.31 12.00
N LYS A 152 -9.78 -2.62 12.04
CA LYS A 152 -10.61 -2.47 13.24
C LYS A 152 -11.08 -3.83 13.80
N ARG A 153 -11.21 -4.85 12.95
CA ARG A 153 -11.55 -6.24 13.31
C ARG A 153 -10.36 -7.20 13.27
N GLY A 154 -9.18 -6.69 12.91
CA GLY A 154 -7.94 -7.47 12.82
C GLY A 154 -7.43 -7.89 14.20
N ARG A 155 -6.79 -9.06 14.24
CA ARG A 155 -6.01 -9.54 15.38
C ARG A 155 -4.75 -10.21 14.85
N LEU A 156 -3.59 -9.92 15.44
CA LEU A 156 -2.35 -10.63 15.14
C LEU A 156 -2.31 -11.94 15.91
N ASN A 157 -2.43 -13.03 15.19
CA ASN A 157 -2.25 -14.38 15.77
C ASN A 157 -0.77 -14.80 15.60
N PHE A 158 0.07 -14.42 16.53
CA PHE A 158 1.51 -14.73 16.48
C PHE A 158 1.82 -16.23 16.51
N ASP A 159 0.90 -17.07 16.98
CA ASP A 159 1.06 -18.52 16.99
C ASP A 159 0.66 -19.17 15.65
N ASP A 160 0.04 -18.41 14.75
CA ASP A 160 -0.35 -18.84 13.39
C ASP A 160 -0.56 -17.65 12.44
N LEU A 161 0.45 -16.77 12.32
CA LEU A 161 0.40 -15.63 11.37
C LEU A 161 0.19 -16.10 9.93
N GLN A 162 0.62 -17.32 9.62
CA GLN A 162 0.54 -17.91 8.28
C GLN A 162 -0.78 -18.66 8.03
N SER A 163 -1.73 -18.64 9.00
CA SER A 163 -3.03 -19.33 8.89
C SER A 163 -2.88 -20.79 8.44
N THR A 164 -1.92 -21.51 9.00
CA THR A 164 -1.63 -22.92 8.67
C THR A 164 -2.57 -23.88 9.41
N LYS A 165 -2.98 -23.52 10.63
CA LYS A 165 -3.91 -24.30 11.46
C LYS A 165 -5.35 -24.15 11.02
N SER A 166 -5.73 -22.91 10.62
CA SER A 166 -7.07 -22.63 10.10
C SER A 166 -7.03 -21.37 9.22
N TYR A 167 -7.71 -21.42 8.08
CA TYR A 167 -7.76 -20.30 7.15
C TYR A 167 -9.19 -19.74 7.05
N SER A 168 -9.30 -18.45 7.26
CA SER A 168 -10.52 -17.68 6.94
C SER A 168 -10.10 -16.49 6.07
N PRO A 169 -10.61 -16.38 4.83
CA PRO A 169 -10.19 -15.35 3.87
C PRO A 169 -10.20 -13.95 4.46
N MET A 170 -11.30 -13.58 5.11
CA MET A 170 -11.47 -12.24 5.67
C MET A 170 -10.65 -12.03 6.96
N LYS A 171 -10.50 -13.06 7.82
CA LYS A 171 -9.66 -12.92 9.01
C LYS A 171 -8.18 -12.73 8.65
N ALA A 172 -7.69 -13.46 7.64
CA ALA A 172 -6.32 -13.28 7.13
C ALA A 172 -6.13 -11.88 6.52
N TYR A 173 -7.13 -11.37 5.79
CA TYR A 173 -7.11 -9.99 5.29
C TYR A 173 -7.11 -8.96 6.43
N GLN A 174 -7.99 -9.10 7.41
CA GLN A 174 -8.05 -8.20 8.56
C GLN A 174 -6.73 -8.20 9.35
N GLN A 175 -6.11 -9.38 9.53
CA GLN A 175 -4.79 -9.51 10.15
C GLN A 175 -3.72 -8.77 9.35
N SER A 176 -3.68 -8.94 8.02
CA SER A 176 -2.70 -8.25 7.17
C SER A 176 -2.86 -6.74 7.23
N LYS A 177 -4.11 -6.22 7.22
CA LYS A 177 -4.37 -4.78 7.27
C LYS A 177 -4.11 -4.16 8.64
N LEU A 178 -4.26 -4.93 9.72
CA LEU A 178 -3.77 -4.53 11.03
C LEU A 178 -2.22 -4.51 11.03
N GLY A 179 -1.59 -5.52 10.44
CA GLY A 179 -0.14 -5.57 10.28
C GLY A 179 0.41 -4.37 9.52
N ASP A 180 -0.23 -3.97 8.41
CA ASP A 180 0.14 -2.79 7.61
C ASP A 180 0.10 -1.49 8.46
N LEU A 181 -0.95 -1.31 9.27
CA LEU A 181 -1.09 -0.12 10.11
C LEU A 181 -0.07 -0.11 11.25
N MET A 182 0.12 -1.25 11.93
CA MET A 182 1.12 -1.40 12.98
C MET A 182 2.55 -1.23 12.45
N PHE A 183 2.82 -1.74 11.25
CA PHE A 183 4.08 -1.51 10.55
C PHE A 183 4.33 -0.01 10.34
N ALA A 184 3.34 0.72 9.85
CA ALA A 184 3.49 2.16 9.60
C ALA A 184 3.78 2.95 10.90
N PHE A 185 3.11 2.63 12.00
CA PHE A 185 3.34 3.29 13.28
C PHE A 185 4.68 2.91 13.91
N GLU A 186 5.06 1.63 13.87
CA GLU A 186 6.35 1.19 14.39
C GLU A 186 7.50 1.77 13.55
N LEU A 187 7.32 1.87 12.24
CA LEU A 187 8.28 2.52 11.36
C LEU A 187 8.47 4.00 11.74
N ASP A 188 7.38 4.76 11.96
CA ASP A 188 7.47 6.15 12.43
C ASP A 188 8.23 6.25 13.76
N ARG A 189 7.92 5.38 14.73
CA ARG A 189 8.59 5.35 16.03
C ARG A 189 10.10 5.11 15.89
N ARG A 190 10.49 4.17 15.02
CA ARG A 190 11.91 3.85 14.76
C ARG A 190 12.62 4.97 14.00
N LEU A 191 11.99 5.56 12.99
CA LEU A 191 12.52 6.70 12.24
C LEU A 191 12.78 7.89 13.18
N ARG A 192 11.85 8.18 14.09
CA ARG A 192 12.06 9.23 15.12
C ARG A 192 13.21 8.91 16.06
N ALA A 193 13.30 7.66 16.54
CA ALA A 193 14.39 7.22 17.42
C ALA A 193 15.76 7.32 16.72
N ALA A 194 15.81 7.05 15.41
CA ALA A 194 17.02 7.19 14.60
C ALA A 194 17.27 8.64 14.12
N SER A 195 16.44 9.61 14.52
CA SER A 195 16.49 11.00 14.01
C SER A 195 16.44 11.09 12.47
N SER A 196 15.81 10.12 11.82
CA SER A 196 15.67 10.12 10.36
C SER A 196 14.69 11.20 9.90
N PRO A 197 15.00 11.92 8.80
CA PRO A 197 14.07 12.87 8.21
C PRO A 197 12.92 12.21 7.45
N VAL A 198 12.97 10.92 7.17
CA VAL A 198 11.92 10.20 6.46
C VAL A 198 10.65 10.14 7.31
N MET A 199 9.50 10.27 6.66
CA MET A 199 8.18 10.18 7.31
C MET A 199 7.53 8.84 7.00
N SER A 200 6.88 8.23 8.01
CA SER A 200 5.99 7.08 7.82
C SER A 200 4.55 7.51 8.09
N ILE A 201 3.67 7.32 7.12
CA ILE A 201 2.27 7.76 7.17
C ILE A 201 1.40 6.61 6.68
N ALA A 202 0.27 6.39 7.36
CA ALA A 202 -0.71 5.41 6.91
C ALA A 202 -1.93 6.08 6.26
N ALA A 203 -2.59 5.37 5.34
CA ALA A 203 -3.84 5.80 4.75
C ALA A 203 -4.79 4.62 4.54
N HIS A 204 -6.10 4.87 4.47
CA HIS A 204 -7.07 3.90 3.96
C HIS A 204 -8.05 4.56 2.98
N PRO A 205 -8.49 3.81 1.96
CA PRO A 205 -9.32 4.35 0.89
C PRO A 205 -10.82 4.45 1.24
N GLY A 206 -11.21 4.14 2.48
CA GLY A 206 -12.59 3.81 2.79
C GLY A 206 -12.96 2.41 2.27
N VAL A 207 -14.19 2.24 1.82
CA VAL A 207 -14.62 1.04 1.11
C VAL A 207 -14.74 1.39 -0.37
N ALA A 208 -13.72 1.06 -1.15
CA ALA A 208 -13.70 1.31 -2.58
C ALA A 208 -14.17 0.07 -3.36
N ASN A 209 -14.88 0.30 -4.46
CA ASN A 209 -15.28 -0.75 -5.39
C ASN A 209 -14.07 -1.17 -6.27
N THR A 210 -13.06 -1.75 -5.65
CA THR A 210 -11.89 -2.20 -6.36
C THR A 210 -12.13 -3.57 -6.99
N ASN A 211 -11.47 -3.86 -8.11
CA ASN A 211 -11.41 -5.19 -8.74
C ASN A 211 -10.94 -6.32 -7.80
N LEU A 212 -10.61 -6.00 -6.56
CA LEU A 212 -10.27 -6.95 -5.51
C LEU A 212 -11.43 -7.93 -5.19
N PHE A 213 -12.69 -7.46 -5.30
CA PHE A 213 -13.88 -8.29 -5.05
C PHE A 213 -14.28 -9.21 -6.23
N LEU A 214 -13.77 -8.94 -7.46
CA LEU A 214 -14.24 -9.60 -8.69
C LEU A 214 -13.49 -10.89 -9.04
N ARG A 215 -12.47 -11.28 -8.30
CA ARG A 215 -11.59 -12.42 -8.63
C ARG A 215 -11.96 -13.76 -7.99
N SER A 216 -13.14 -13.93 -7.43
CA SER A 216 -13.57 -15.25 -6.93
C SER A 216 -14.38 -15.99 -7.99
N ASP A 217 -14.02 -17.26 -8.26
CA ASP A 217 -14.76 -18.18 -9.12
C ASP A 217 -16.15 -18.46 -8.51
N HIS A 218 -17.18 -17.84 -9.09
CA HIS A 218 -18.58 -18.04 -8.68
C HIS A 218 -19.43 -18.51 -9.83
N SER A 219 -20.47 -19.31 -9.52
CA SER A 219 -21.44 -19.81 -10.49
C SER A 219 -22.26 -18.69 -11.14
N ALA A 220 -22.80 -18.93 -12.36
CA ALA A 220 -23.55 -17.95 -13.13
C ALA A 220 -24.78 -17.37 -12.38
N ALA A 221 -25.47 -18.17 -11.56
CA ALA A 221 -26.61 -17.73 -10.75
C ALA A 221 -26.21 -16.76 -9.64
N GLN A 222 -25.03 -16.96 -9.01
CA GLN A 222 -24.49 -16.04 -8.00
C GLN A 222 -24.04 -14.71 -8.63
N LYS A 223 -23.63 -14.72 -9.91
CA LYS A 223 -23.27 -13.50 -10.66
C LYS A 223 -24.47 -12.60 -10.93
N ALA A 224 -25.66 -13.15 -11.22
CA ALA A 224 -26.87 -12.38 -11.51
C ALA A 224 -27.46 -11.69 -10.27
N VAL A 225 -27.53 -12.39 -9.12
CA VAL A 225 -27.99 -11.82 -7.85
C VAL A 225 -27.01 -10.77 -7.33
N ARG A 226 -25.70 -10.99 -7.52
CA ARG A 226 -24.65 -10.02 -7.18
C ARG A 226 -24.70 -8.77 -8.06
N GLY A 227 -25.11 -8.86 -9.34
CA GLY A 227 -25.22 -7.70 -10.21
C GLY A 227 -26.21 -6.65 -9.69
N LEU A 228 -27.37 -7.07 -9.18
CA LEU A 228 -28.38 -6.19 -8.59
C LEU A 228 -27.94 -5.64 -7.21
N VAL A 229 -27.34 -6.50 -6.38
CA VAL A 229 -26.81 -6.10 -5.07
C VAL A 229 -25.54 -5.24 -5.23
N ALA A 230 -24.68 -5.54 -6.21
CA ALA A 230 -23.50 -4.74 -6.52
C ALA A 230 -23.87 -3.33 -6.97
N HIS A 231 -24.90 -3.15 -7.80
CA HIS A 231 -25.32 -1.82 -8.25
C HIS A 231 -25.87 -0.94 -7.11
N ALA A 232 -26.56 -1.55 -6.14
CA ALA A 232 -27.00 -0.84 -4.93
C ALA A 232 -25.82 -0.56 -3.98
N ILE A 233 -24.82 -1.45 -3.92
CA ILE A 233 -23.61 -1.29 -3.12
C ILE A 233 -22.68 -0.26 -3.76
N ASP A 234 -22.54 -0.22 -5.09
CA ASP A 234 -21.71 0.75 -5.82
C ASP A 234 -22.09 2.19 -5.53
N MET A 235 -23.37 2.46 -5.25
CA MET A 235 -23.87 3.77 -4.87
C MET A 235 -23.40 4.21 -3.45
N PHE A 236 -22.92 3.26 -2.63
CA PHE A 236 -22.42 3.49 -1.26
C PHE A 236 -20.90 3.35 -1.13
N LEU A 237 -20.19 2.96 -2.18
CA LEU A 237 -18.73 2.79 -2.16
C LEU A 237 -18.05 3.99 -2.83
N ASN A 238 -16.80 4.25 -2.43
CA ASN A 238 -15.93 5.18 -3.15
C ASN A 238 -15.60 4.63 -4.54
N THR A 239 -15.53 5.51 -5.53
CA THR A 239 -14.82 5.21 -6.78
C THR A 239 -13.33 5.01 -6.48
N ASP A 240 -12.62 4.32 -7.37
CA ASP A 240 -11.16 4.17 -7.26
C ASP A 240 -10.44 5.54 -7.19
N ALA A 241 -10.98 6.54 -7.86
CA ALA A 241 -10.45 7.91 -7.88
C ALA A 241 -10.64 8.63 -6.55
N GLU A 242 -11.77 8.45 -5.87
CA GLU A 242 -12.04 8.96 -4.51
C GLU A 242 -11.22 8.18 -3.48
N GLY A 243 -11.15 6.85 -3.61
CA GLY A 243 -10.32 6.01 -2.77
C GLY A 243 -8.83 6.33 -2.81
N ALA A 244 -8.34 6.99 -3.87
CA ALA A 244 -6.97 7.46 -3.97
C ALA A 244 -6.71 8.75 -3.16
N LEU A 245 -7.73 9.52 -2.75
CA LEU A 245 -7.55 10.81 -2.11
C LEU A 245 -6.78 10.74 -0.78
N PRO A 246 -7.07 9.80 0.15
CA PRO A 246 -6.29 9.69 1.39
C PRO A 246 -4.81 9.35 1.15
N THR A 247 -4.54 8.50 0.15
CA THR A 247 -3.16 8.18 -0.26
C THR A 247 -2.43 9.41 -0.79
N LEU A 248 -3.10 10.19 -1.64
CA LEU A 248 -2.55 11.43 -2.19
C LEU A 248 -2.32 12.48 -1.10
N TYR A 249 -3.24 12.60 -0.14
CA TYR A 249 -3.08 13.48 1.00
C TYR A 249 -1.86 13.09 1.82
N ALA A 250 -1.73 11.83 2.23
CA ALA A 250 -0.58 11.31 2.97
C ALA A 250 0.74 11.52 2.20
N ALA A 251 0.71 11.35 0.87
CA ALA A 251 1.89 11.49 0.02
C ALA A 251 2.32 12.94 -0.21
N THR A 252 1.42 13.93 -0.16
CA THR A 252 1.70 15.28 -0.71
C THR A 252 1.22 16.46 0.13
N ALA A 253 0.30 16.27 1.07
CA ALA A 253 -0.23 17.40 1.85
C ALA A 253 0.84 17.94 2.82
N ALA A 254 0.92 19.26 2.94
CA ALA A 254 1.92 19.90 3.78
C ALA A 254 1.64 19.70 5.28
N ASP A 255 0.38 19.51 5.62
CA ASP A 255 -0.12 19.27 6.97
C ASP A 255 -0.26 17.80 7.34
N ALA A 256 0.11 16.87 6.43
CA ALA A 256 0.19 15.45 6.77
C ALA A 256 1.39 15.18 7.67
N GLU A 257 1.12 14.59 8.83
CA GLU A 257 2.12 14.33 9.87
C GLU A 257 2.68 12.91 9.81
N SER A 258 3.96 12.76 10.19
CA SER A 258 4.56 11.43 10.38
C SER A 258 3.90 10.72 11.55
N GLY A 259 3.58 9.43 11.40
CA GLY A 259 2.77 8.68 12.35
C GLY A 259 1.26 8.92 12.20
N GLY A 260 0.84 9.78 11.25
CA GLY A 260 -0.56 10.03 10.94
C GLY A 260 -1.22 8.83 10.22
N TYR A 261 -2.55 8.73 10.39
CA TYR A 261 -3.40 7.79 9.67
C TYR A 261 -4.59 8.54 9.09
N TYR A 262 -4.75 8.51 7.78
CA TYR A 262 -5.71 9.34 7.06
C TYR A 262 -6.71 8.50 6.28
N GLY A 263 -7.95 8.98 6.24
CA GLY A 263 -9.06 8.33 5.55
C GLY A 263 -10.14 9.33 5.16
N PRO A 264 -11.17 8.88 4.40
CA PRO A 264 -12.32 9.71 4.06
C PRO A 264 -13.13 10.06 5.31
N GLN A 265 -13.67 11.28 5.36
CA GLN A 265 -14.38 11.82 6.52
C GLN A 265 -15.91 11.63 6.46
N GLY A 266 -16.43 10.93 5.46
CA GLY A 266 -17.85 10.64 5.36
C GLY A 266 -18.30 9.52 6.30
N PHE A 267 -19.53 9.03 6.12
CA PHE A 267 -20.17 8.08 7.03
C PHE A 267 -19.28 6.87 7.37
N GLN A 268 -18.96 6.73 8.64
CA GLN A 268 -18.09 5.65 9.20
C GLN A 268 -16.73 5.50 8.49
N GLU A 269 -16.21 6.58 7.92
CA GLU A 269 -14.98 6.56 7.11
C GLU A 269 -15.06 5.62 5.89
N MET A 270 -16.28 5.30 5.44
CA MET A 270 -16.49 4.37 4.32
C MET A 270 -16.37 5.08 2.97
N ARG A 271 -16.76 6.35 2.88
CA ARG A 271 -16.72 7.16 1.65
C ARG A 271 -16.59 8.65 1.97
N GLY A 272 -16.28 9.44 0.95
CA GLY A 272 -16.21 10.90 0.99
C GLY A 272 -14.99 11.40 0.22
N ASP A 273 -15.09 12.64 -0.22
CA ASP A 273 -14.04 13.38 -0.94
C ASP A 273 -13.16 14.23 0.01
N GLU A 274 -13.64 14.49 1.22
CA GLU A 274 -12.85 15.08 2.28
C GLU A 274 -11.94 14.04 2.94
N VAL A 275 -10.70 14.43 3.21
CA VAL A 275 -9.68 13.58 3.85
C VAL A 275 -9.27 14.19 5.17
N GLY A 276 -9.19 13.39 6.20
CA GLY A 276 -8.74 13.81 7.53
C GLY A 276 -8.21 12.63 8.35
N ALA A 277 -7.95 12.88 9.63
CA ALA A 277 -7.48 11.86 10.54
C ALA A 277 -8.50 10.73 10.69
N ALA A 278 -8.03 9.50 10.49
CA ALA A 278 -8.85 8.30 10.57
C ALA A 278 -8.80 7.67 11.98
N GLN A 279 -9.84 6.92 12.32
CA GLN A 279 -9.95 6.23 13.60
C GLN A 279 -9.00 5.02 13.64
N VAL A 280 -8.17 4.99 14.66
CA VAL A 280 -7.23 3.88 14.94
C VAL A 280 -7.85 2.96 15.98
N ALA A 281 -7.99 1.67 15.65
CA ALA A 281 -8.44 0.68 16.62
C ALA A 281 -7.41 0.48 17.74
N PRO A 282 -7.84 0.25 18.99
CA PRO A 282 -6.92 0.15 20.14
C PRO A 282 -5.78 -0.84 19.94
N GLN A 283 -6.06 -2.00 19.33
CA GLN A 283 -5.04 -3.03 19.09
C GLN A 283 -3.94 -2.57 18.11
N ALA A 284 -4.21 -1.60 17.24
CA ALA A 284 -3.19 -1.06 16.34
C ALA A 284 -2.21 -0.10 17.05
N ARG A 285 -2.52 0.31 18.27
CA ARG A 285 -1.68 1.15 19.14
C ARG A 285 -0.85 0.34 20.14
N ASP A 286 -0.94 -0.98 20.10
CA ASP A 286 -0.13 -1.88 20.95
C ASP A 286 1.32 -1.90 20.44
N GLU A 287 2.17 -1.08 21.07
CA GLU A 287 3.60 -0.94 20.70
C GLU A 287 4.38 -2.25 20.94
N ALA A 288 4.02 -3.03 21.95
CA ALA A 288 4.70 -4.29 22.22
C ALA A 288 4.41 -5.32 21.12
N ALA A 289 3.14 -5.40 20.67
CA ALA A 289 2.76 -6.23 19.54
C ALA A 289 3.37 -5.72 18.22
N ALA A 290 3.45 -4.40 18.01
CA ALA A 290 4.08 -3.82 16.83
C ALA A 290 5.59 -4.12 16.77
N ALA A 291 6.30 -3.98 17.89
CA ALA A 291 7.71 -4.33 17.99
C ALA A 291 7.94 -5.86 17.81
N ARG A 292 7.01 -6.70 18.28
CA ARG A 292 7.05 -8.15 18.01
C ARG A 292 6.84 -8.45 16.54
N LEU A 293 5.85 -7.81 15.91
CA LEU A 293 5.59 -7.94 14.48
C LEU A 293 6.81 -7.54 13.65
N TRP A 294 7.47 -6.44 14.00
CA TRP A 294 8.69 -5.97 13.34
C TRP A 294 9.78 -7.04 13.34
N ARG A 295 10.09 -7.61 14.52
CA ARG A 295 11.09 -8.70 14.63
C ARG A 295 10.72 -9.92 13.78
N VAL A 296 9.45 -10.31 13.79
CA VAL A 296 8.97 -11.41 12.93
C VAL A 296 9.15 -11.06 11.44
N CYS A 297 8.86 -9.83 11.04
CA CYS A 297 9.10 -9.40 9.65
C CYS A 297 10.60 -9.44 9.29
N GLU A 298 11.49 -8.99 10.19
CA GLU A 298 12.94 -9.10 9.99
C GLU A 298 13.40 -10.56 9.83
N GLU A 299 12.90 -11.45 10.69
CA GLU A 299 13.24 -12.88 10.64
C GLU A 299 12.75 -13.54 9.36
N LEU A 300 11.50 -13.31 8.98
CA LEU A 300 10.88 -13.95 7.81
C LEU A 300 11.40 -13.38 6.49
N THR A 301 11.72 -12.10 6.43
CA THR A 301 12.21 -11.48 5.20
C THR A 301 13.74 -11.49 5.09
N GLY A 302 14.44 -11.61 6.21
CA GLY A 302 15.90 -11.44 6.28
C GLY A 302 16.35 -9.99 5.99
N VAL A 303 15.44 -9.01 6.03
CA VAL A 303 15.74 -7.58 5.86
C VAL A 303 15.71 -6.90 7.22
N ARG A 304 16.81 -6.23 7.57
CA ARG A 304 16.94 -5.47 8.83
C ARG A 304 17.27 -4.02 8.50
N PHE A 305 16.59 -3.10 9.18
CA PHE A 305 16.80 -1.66 9.02
C PHE A 305 16.25 -0.92 10.24
N LEU A 306 16.84 0.21 10.65
CA LEU A 306 16.44 1.05 11.81
C LEU A 306 16.59 0.35 13.15
#